data_8377e2bd68711a17fbbbf61fa9becdef
#
_entry.id   8377e2bd68711a17fbbbf61fa9becdef
#
_cell.length_a   1.000
_cell.length_b   1.000
_cell.length_c   1.000
_cell.angle_alpha   90.00
_cell.angle_beta   90.00
_cell.angle_gamma   90.00
#
_symmetry.space_group_name_H-M   'P 1'
#
loop_
_entity.id
_entity.type
_entity.pdbx_description
1 polymer ?
#
loop_
_entity_poly.entity_id
_entity_poly.type
_entity_poly.pdbx_seq_one_letter_code
_entity_poly.pdbx_strand_id
1 'polypeptide(L)'
;GAMAAGLLVLAACGSSSKSTSSTAAATTTAPTATTTASTSAATTAASTAPTTGSSTAPTTGSSTAPTTGSSTAPTTGSSTTGTGGGKATAGELKDICPAEIKIQTDWVPEAEHGFLYQMIGKGYTVNNNDASVTGPLTASGGVDTGVKLTVLSGGSAKGFSSDTTLMYADPTILLGFVYTDEAIQNSAKFPTVAIESGYNKNPQMIMWDPATYPNVKGIADLGQAKVKVRYFGGAAYMDFFTSTGVLSKDQVDGSYKGDPSQFVADEGKSAQQGFGSAEPYQYEKIIKNWLKPVTFQYINDVGWKNYAESIATIPANITKYSACFKKLVPIIQQSTIDYTKSPAAANAVILAAVAGFGNNFGWTYDQGAADYAAATIAKDKLVDNGPDGVLGKFDIARVTDLITKAIPVYTAQDSPPKAGLKASDIVTNEFIDPSIGL
;
A
#
# COMPACT_ATOMS: atom_id res chain seq x y z
N GLY A 1 13.45 33.48 -30.88
CA GLY A 1 13.71 33.36 -29.50
C GLY A 1 13.69 31.88 -29.12
N ALA A 2 14.81 31.33 -28.67
CA ALA A 2 14.98 29.92 -28.34
C ALA A 2 14.29 29.60 -27.02
N MET A 3 13.44 28.56 -27.01
CA MET A 3 12.95 27.89 -25.79
C MET A 3 14.03 26.92 -25.32
N ALA A 4 14.52 27.12 -24.10
CA ALA A 4 15.36 26.16 -23.41
C ALA A 4 14.46 25.22 -22.56
N ALA A 5 14.41 23.95 -22.91
CA ALA A 5 13.80 22.92 -22.09
C ALA A 5 14.80 22.49 -21.02
N GLY A 6 14.47 22.76 -19.75
CA GLY A 6 15.28 22.31 -18.61
C GLY A 6 14.90 20.88 -18.23
N LEU A 7 15.78 19.93 -18.47
CA LEU A 7 15.73 18.59 -17.89
C LEU A 7 16.13 18.68 -16.41
N LEU A 8 15.22 18.36 -15.49
CA LEU A 8 15.56 18.09 -14.10
C LEU A 8 16.03 16.65 -13.98
N VAL A 9 17.33 16.47 -13.87
CA VAL A 9 17.97 15.20 -13.49
C VAL A 9 18.03 15.16 -11.96
N LEU A 10 17.33 14.23 -11.34
CA LEU A 10 17.50 13.90 -9.93
C LEU A 10 18.84 13.19 -9.75
N ALA A 11 19.81 13.90 -9.19
CA ALA A 11 21.12 13.36 -8.86
C ALA A 11 21.03 12.58 -7.52
N ALA A 12 21.37 11.30 -7.55
CA ALA A 12 21.71 10.54 -6.36
C ALA A 12 23.06 11.04 -5.82
N CYS A 13 23.08 11.48 -4.55
CA CYS A 13 24.29 11.93 -3.87
C CYS A 13 25.20 10.76 -3.53
N GLY A 14 26.33 10.65 -4.23
CA GLY A 14 27.48 9.89 -3.80
C GLY A 14 28.52 10.83 -3.19
N SER A 15 28.99 10.49 -2.01
CA SER A 15 29.97 11.23 -1.23
C SER A 15 31.34 11.28 -1.90
N SER A 16 31.88 12.46 -2.11
CA SER A 16 33.23 12.69 -2.62
C SER A 16 34.22 12.84 -1.47
N SER A 17 35.16 11.91 -1.36
CA SER A 17 36.41 12.12 -0.61
C SER A 17 37.44 12.77 -1.52
N LYS A 18 37.98 13.93 -1.11
CA LYS A 18 39.11 14.63 -1.76
C LYS A 18 40.40 13.84 -1.53
N SER A 19 41.17 13.62 -2.59
CA SER A 19 42.62 13.50 -2.51
C SER A 19 43.28 14.16 -3.74
N THR A 20 44.34 14.88 -3.47
CA THR A 20 45.13 15.77 -4.34
C THR A 20 46.06 15.04 -5.30
N SER A 21 46.10 15.57 -6.51
CA SER A 21 47.16 15.70 -7.54
C SER A 21 48.28 14.64 -7.70
N SER A 22 48.47 14.15 -8.92
CA SER A 22 49.66 14.49 -9.74
C SER A 22 49.50 14.03 -11.20
N THR A 23 50.04 14.84 -12.08
CA THR A 23 50.08 14.82 -13.53
C THR A 23 50.98 13.68 -14.05
N ALA A 24 50.56 12.90 -15.05
CA ALA A 24 51.43 12.35 -16.08
C ALA A 24 50.60 11.93 -17.30
N ALA A 25 50.96 12.48 -18.46
CA ALA A 25 50.43 12.14 -19.76
C ALA A 25 51.05 10.83 -20.29
N ALA A 26 50.25 9.95 -20.89
CA ALA A 26 50.71 8.94 -21.82
C ALA A 26 49.60 8.62 -22.83
N THR A 27 49.92 8.92 -24.07
CA THR A 27 49.26 8.45 -25.31
C THR A 27 49.41 6.96 -25.50
N THR A 28 48.34 6.26 -25.89
CA THR A 28 48.40 5.10 -26.86
C THR A 28 47.02 4.60 -27.24
N THR A 29 46.75 4.65 -28.53
CA THR A 29 46.08 3.73 -29.50
C THR A 29 44.99 2.75 -29.04
N ALA A 30 43.83 2.87 -29.69
CA ALA A 30 42.73 1.91 -29.70
C ALA A 30 43.03 0.65 -30.52
N PRO A 31 42.47 -0.49 -30.17
CA PRO A 31 42.24 -1.56 -31.14
C PRO A 31 40.75 -1.74 -31.46
N THR A 32 40.51 -1.83 -32.76
CA THR A 32 39.27 -2.20 -33.45
C THR A 32 38.88 -3.63 -33.09
N ALA A 33 37.67 -3.88 -32.66
CA ALA A 33 37.12 -5.24 -32.50
C ALA A 33 36.00 -5.47 -33.51
N THR A 34 36.20 -6.50 -34.29
CA THR A 34 35.41 -7.02 -35.39
C THR A 34 34.14 -7.73 -34.85
N THR A 35 33.00 -7.36 -35.38
CA THR A 35 31.70 -8.04 -35.14
C THR A 35 31.63 -9.30 -36.02
N THR A 36 31.42 -10.47 -35.40
CA THR A 36 30.95 -11.69 -36.08
C THR A 36 29.52 -11.97 -35.64
N ALA A 37 28.62 -11.92 -36.60
CA ALA A 37 27.22 -12.33 -36.44
C ALA A 37 27.17 -13.88 -36.57
N SER A 38 26.51 -14.52 -35.59
CA SER A 38 26.11 -15.93 -35.70
C SER A 38 24.62 -16.03 -35.84
N THR A 39 24.17 -16.41 -37.00
CA THR A 39 22.82 -16.88 -37.33
C THR A 39 22.65 -18.32 -36.85
N SER A 40 21.63 -18.58 -36.03
CA SER A 40 21.15 -19.95 -35.77
C SER A 40 19.67 -20.03 -36.15
N ALA A 41 19.43 -21.00 -37.02
CA ALA A 41 18.17 -21.30 -37.66
C ALA A 41 17.16 -21.97 -36.70
N ALA A 42 15.89 -21.61 -36.89
CA ALA A 42 14.75 -22.24 -36.25
C ALA A 42 14.48 -23.63 -36.86
N THR A 43 14.32 -24.63 -36.01
CA THR A 43 13.72 -25.91 -36.37
C THR A 43 12.35 -26.04 -35.71
N THR A 44 11.33 -26.05 -36.56
CA THR A 44 9.94 -26.40 -36.25
C THR A 44 9.83 -27.91 -36.03
N ALA A 45 9.28 -28.31 -34.90
CA ALA A 45 8.77 -29.68 -34.70
C ALA A 45 7.29 -29.58 -34.32
N ALA A 46 6.44 -30.03 -35.24
CA ALA A 46 5.05 -30.29 -35.03
C ALA A 46 4.86 -31.55 -34.17
N SER A 47 4.00 -31.49 -33.16
CA SER A 47 3.53 -32.69 -32.47
C SER A 47 2.02 -32.67 -32.38
N THR A 48 1.45 -33.71 -32.91
CA THR A 48 0.07 -34.08 -33.11
C THR A 48 -0.70 -34.30 -31.82
N ALA A 49 -1.96 -33.84 -31.81
CA ALA A 49 -2.97 -34.17 -30.81
C ALA A 49 -3.50 -35.62 -30.99
N PRO A 50 -3.93 -36.27 -29.92
CA PRO A 50 -4.91 -37.35 -30.03
C PRO A 50 -6.28 -36.89 -29.52
N THR A 51 -7.27 -37.20 -30.35
CA THR A 51 -8.69 -37.08 -30.16
C THR A 51 -9.28 -38.20 -29.31
N THR A 52 -10.42 -37.84 -28.67
CA THR A 52 -11.60 -38.64 -28.29
C THR A 52 -11.56 -39.62 -27.11
N GLY A 53 -12.46 -39.31 -26.18
CA GLY A 53 -12.97 -40.23 -25.17
C GLY A 53 -14.26 -39.64 -24.57
N SER A 54 -15.38 -39.97 -25.24
CA SER A 54 -16.74 -39.67 -24.77
C SER A 54 -17.07 -40.62 -23.61
N SER A 55 -17.63 -40.11 -22.50
CA SER A 55 -18.28 -40.94 -21.49
C SER A 55 -19.50 -40.24 -20.91
N THR A 56 -20.58 -40.86 -21.10
CA THR A 56 -21.97 -40.64 -20.78
C THR A 56 -22.27 -40.31 -19.30
N ALA A 57 -23.20 -39.37 -19.15
CA ALA A 57 -23.92 -39.11 -17.88
C ALA A 57 -24.94 -40.21 -17.54
N PRO A 58 -25.28 -40.42 -16.28
CA PRO A 58 -26.59 -40.97 -15.92
C PRO A 58 -27.46 -39.89 -15.27
N THR A 59 -28.66 -39.82 -15.82
CA THR A 59 -29.83 -39.08 -15.35
C THR A 59 -30.53 -39.80 -14.17
N THR A 60 -31.33 -38.97 -13.46
CA THR A 60 -32.54 -39.24 -12.68
C THR A 60 -32.43 -39.44 -11.19
N GLY A 61 -33.17 -38.57 -10.50
CA GLY A 61 -33.55 -38.66 -9.12
C GLY A 61 -34.39 -37.46 -8.69
N SER A 62 -35.65 -37.46 -9.15
CA SER A 62 -36.67 -36.51 -8.70
C SER A 62 -37.09 -36.85 -7.28
N SER A 63 -37.16 -35.90 -6.36
CA SER A 63 -37.89 -36.03 -5.12
C SER A 63 -38.54 -34.72 -4.71
N THR A 64 -39.81 -34.82 -4.58
CA THR A 64 -40.87 -33.88 -4.27
C THR A 64 -40.68 -33.08 -2.98
N ALA A 65 -41.10 -31.81 -3.06
CA ALA A 65 -41.35 -30.92 -1.93
C ALA A 65 -42.64 -31.34 -1.16
N PRO A 66 -42.73 -30.98 0.10
CA PRO A 66 -44.02 -30.70 0.72
C PRO A 66 -44.14 -29.20 1.09
N THR A 67 -45.29 -28.69 0.70
CA THR A 67 -45.81 -27.36 1.02
C THR A 67 -46.42 -27.31 2.42
N THR A 68 -46.52 -26.05 2.90
CA THR A 68 -47.45 -25.47 3.88
C THR A 68 -47.08 -25.45 5.36
N GLY A 69 -47.09 -24.23 5.86
CA GLY A 69 -47.08 -23.89 7.27
C GLY A 69 -47.03 -22.36 7.46
N SER A 70 -48.16 -21.72 7.23
CA SER A 70 -48.38 -20.31 7.61
C SER A 70 -48.41 -20.20 9.13
N SER A 71 -47.63 -19.31 9.73
CA SER A 71 -47.81 -18.91 11.13
C SER A 71 -47.48 -17.45 11.28
N THR A 72 -48.45 -16.75 11.76
CA THR A 72 -48.57 -15.34 12.12
C THR A 72 -47.50 -14.84 13.07
N ALA A 73 -47.09 -13.59 12.84
CA ALA A 73 -46.21 -12.76 13.71
C ALA A 73 -46.87 -12.51 15.09
N PRO A 74 -46.05 -12.25 16.08
CA PRO A 74 -46.39 -11.20 17.08
C PRO A 74 -45.39 -10.04 17.01
N THR A 75 -45.94 -8.89 16.83
CA THR A 75 -45.36 -7.56 17.09
C THR A 75 -45.11 -7.35 18.58
N THR A 76 -44.03 -6.68 18.83
CA THR A 76 -43.62 -5.79 19.93
C THR A 76 -42.32 -6.23 20.61
N GLY A 77 -41.29 -5.46 20.39
CA GLY A 77 -39.99 -5.55 21.10
C GLY A 77 -39.17 -4.32 20.75
N SER A 78 -39.18 -3.39 21.66
CA SER A 78 -38.49 -2.10 21.69
C SER A 78 -37.11 -2.13 21.00
N SER A 79 -36.96 -1.31 19.97
CA SER A 79 -35.70 -1.00 19.37
C SER A 79 -34.91 -0.01 20.24
N THR A 80 -33.83 -0.47 20.85
CA THR A 80 -32.78 0.44 21.29
C THR A 80 -32.13 1.04 20.04
N THR A 81 -32.37 2.32 19.82
CA THR A 81 -31.72 3.12 18.79
C THR A 81 -30.24 3.24 19.10
N GLY A 82 -29.42 2.38 18.49
CA GLY A 82 -28.02 2.71 18.21
C GLY A 82 -28.04 3.80 17.12
N THR A 83 -27.52 4.96 17.43
CA THR A 83 -27.28 6.05 16.48
C THR A 83 -26.21 5.59 15.51
N GLY A 84 -26.61 4.88 14.46
CA GLY A 84 -25.74 4.55 13.34
C GLY A 84 -25.56 5.76 12.45
N GLY A 85 -24.32 5.99 11.96
CA GLY A 85 -24.02 6.99 10.94
C GLY A 85 -25.03 6.92 9.79
N GLY A 86 -25.38 8.05 9.23
CA GLY A 86 -26.41 8.17 8.20
C GLY A 86 -26.11 7.25 7.02
N LYS A 87 -27.06 6.36 6.70
CA LYS A 87 -26.94 5.46 5.56
C LYS A 87 -26.79 6.28 4.28
N ALA A 88 -25.72 6.04 3.50
CA ALA A 88 -25.54 6.70 2.21
C ALA A 88 -26.76 6.51 1.30
N THR A 89 -27.10 7.54 0.54
CA THR A 89 -28.23 7.54 -0.39
C THR A 89 -27.77 7.45 -1.83
N ALA A 90 -28.62 6.88 -2.70
CA ALA A 90 -28.31 6.79 -4.13
C ALA A 90 -28.06 8.18 -4.73
N GLY A 91 -26.98 8.32 -5.49
CA GLY A 91 -26.58 9.58 -6.11
C GLY A 91 -26.01 10.63 -5.15
N GLU A 92 -25.66 10.27 -3.92
CA GLU A 92 -25.24 11.22 -2.86
C GLU A 92 -23.99 12.03 -3.22
N LEU A 93 -23.10 11.51 -4.06
CA LEU A 93 -21.89 12.22 -4.50
C LEU A 93 -22.06 12.95 -5.83
N LYS A 94 -23.16 12.69 -6.54
CA LYS A 94 -23.45 13.34 -7.81
C LYS A 94 -23.56 14.86 -7.59
N ASP A 95 -23.00 15.61 -8.52
CA ASP A 95 -23.01 17.07 -8.59
C ASP A 95 -22.23 17.79 -7.44
N ILE A 96 -21.75 17.06 -6.42
CA ILE A 96 -20.89 17.61 -5.35
C ILE A 96 -19.45 17.12 -5.41
N CYS A 97 -19.21 15.96 -6.03
CA CYS A 97 -17.89 15.40 -6.31
C CYS A 97 -17.59 15.45 -7.81
N PRO A 98 -16.33 15.29 -8.23
CA PRO A 98 -16.01 14.98 -9.63
C PRO A 98 -16.76 13.74 -10.09
N ALA A 99 -17.16 13.71 -11.37
CA ALA A 99 -17.86 12.55 -11.96
C ALA A 99 -17.04 11.25 -11.88
N GLU A 100 -15.73 11.38 -11.78
CA GLU A 100 -14.77 10.30 -11.52
C GLU A 100 -13.81 10.75 -10.43
N ILE A 101 -13.72 9.95 -9.37
CA ILE A 101 -12.76 10.12 -8.27
C ILE A 101 -11.61 9.19 -8.52
N LYS A 102 -10.40 9.73 -8.73
CA LYS A 102 -9.17 8.95 -8.87
C LYS A 102 -8.43 8.94 -7.54
N ILE A 103 -8.09 7.73 -7.07
CA ILE A 103 -7.29 7.50 -5.87
C ILE A 103 -6.03 6.74 -6.29
N GLN A 104 -4.86 7.30 -6.02
CA GLN A 104 -3.57 6.65 -6.23
C GLN A 104 -3.22 5.82 -5.00
N THR A 105 -2.83 4.56 -5.19
CA THR A 105 -2.28 3.72 -4.14
C THR A 105 -0.75 3.64 -4.25
N ASP A 106 -0.08 3.35 -3.17
CA ASP A 106 1.38 3.32 -3.05
C ASP A 106 1.99 2.03 -3.63
N TRP A 107 1.18 0.97 -3.82
CA TRP A 107 1.61 -0.31 -4.35
C TRP A 107 0.66 -0.86 -5.41
N VAL A 108 1.00 -2.03 -5.96
CA VAL A 108 0.13 -2.82 -6.85
C VAL A 108 -1.04 -3.42 -6.06
N PRO A 109 -2.11 -3.94 -6.72
CA PRO A 109 -3.32 -4.35 -6.00
C PRO A 109 -3.05 -5.43 -4.95
N GLU A 110 -3.46 -5.16 -3.73
CA GLU A 110 -3.35 -6.06 -2.58
C GLU A 110 -4.41 -5.78 -1.52
N ALA A 111 -4.51 -6.62 -0.51
CA ALA A 111 -5.57 -6.56 0.48
C ALA A 111 -5.46 -5.35 1.43
N GLU A 112 -4.29 -4.76 1.57
CA GLU A 112 -4.13 -3.48 2.27
C GLU A 112 -4.97 -2.37 1.64
N HIS A 113 -5.11 -2.38 0.31
CA HIS A 113 -6.01 -1.45 -0.41
C HIS A 113 -7.48 -1.91 -0.42
N GLY A 114 -7.80 -2.98 0.29
CA GLY A 114 -9.09 -3.69 0.20
C GLY A 114 -10.30 -2.80 0.42
N PHE A 115 -10.21 -1.82 1.32
CA PHE A 115 -11.30 -0.89 1.58
C PHE A 115 -11.63 0.02 0.38
N LEU A 116 -10.68 0.32 -0.51
CA LEU A 116 -10.94 1.02 -1.76
C LEU A 116 -11.65 0.10 -2.75
N TYR A 117 -11.17 -1.13 -2.91
CA TYR A 117 -11.78 -2.12 -3.80
C TYR A 117 -13.17 -2.56 -3.33
N GLN A 118 -13.46 -2.45 -2.04
CA GLN A 118 -14.79 -2.67 -1.47
C GLN A 118 -15.83 -1.67 -2.00
N MET A 119 -15.40 -0.45 -2.37
CA MET A 119 -16.25 0.57 -2.97
C MET A 119 -16.43 0.42 -4.49
N ILE A 120 -15.75 -0.51 -5.13
CA ILE A 120 -15.88 -0.75 -6.57
C ILE A 120 -17.15 -1.56 -6.84
N GLY A 121 -18.12 -0.95 -7.50
CA GLY A 121 -19.38 -1.57 -7.89
C GLY A 121 -19.26 -2.51 -9.08
N LYS A 122 -20.32 -3.28 -9.31
CA LYS A 122 -20.40 -4.22 -10.44
C LYS A 122 -20.22 -3.52 -11.79
N GLY A 123 -19.64 -4.24 -12.76
CA GLY A 123 -19.38 -3.70 -14.10
C GLY A 123 -18.10 -2.87 -14.19
N TYR A 124 -17.20 -3.04 -13.23
CA TYR A 124 -15.89 -2.42 -13.28
C TYR A 124 -15.04 -2.94 -14.44
N THR A 125 -14.06 -2.17 -14.82
CA THR A 125 -13.06 -2.50 -15.85
C THR A 125 -11.66 -2.48 -15.25
N VAL A 126 -10.82 -3.41 -15.69
CA VAL A 126 -9.38 -3.45 -15.39
C VAL A 126 -8.62 -2.92 -16.59
N ASN A 127 -7.80 -1.90 -16.40
CA ASN A 127 -6.97 -1.32 -17.45
C ASN A 127 -5.48 -1.61 -17.16
N ASN A 128 -4.91 -2.46 -17.98
CA ASN A 128 -3.51 -2.87 -17.88
C ASN A 128 -2.51 -1.78 -18.29
N ASN A 129 -2.92 -0.82 -19.14
CA ASN A 129 -1.99 0.19 -19.66
C ASN A 129 -1.58 1.23 -18.61
N ASP A 130 -2.51 1.58 -17.72
CA ASP A 130 -2.28 2.53 -16.64
C ASP A 130 -2.33 1.90 -15.23
N ALA A 131 -2.47 0.55 -15.19
CA ALA A 131 -2.57 -0.24 -13.97
C ALA A 131 -3.72 0.23 -13.06
N SER A 132 -4.93 0.32 -13.60
CA SER A 132 -6.08 0.84 -12.87
C SER A 132 -7.30 -0.08 -12.88
N VAL A 133 -8.18 0.12 -11.89
CA VAL A 133 -9.52 -0.46 -11.84
C VAL A 133 -10.53 0.67 -11.73
N THR A 134 -11.49 0.70 -12.65
CA THR A 134 -12.54 1.74 -12.69
C THR A 134 -13.92 1.10 -12.64
N GLY A 135 -14.77 1.58 -11.74
CA GLY A 135 -16.16 1.13 -11.63
C GLY A 135 -17.08 2.20 -11.02
N PRO A 136 -18.39 1.95 -10.93
CA PRO A 136 -19.26 2.78 -10.11
C PRO A 136 -18.74 2.82 -8.68
N LEU A 137 -18.68 4.01 -8.05
CA LEU A 137 -18.41 4.11 -6.63
C LEU A 137 -19.67 3.74 -5.87
N THR A 138 -19.59 2.68 -5.07
CA THR A 138 -20.71 2.20 -4.27
C THR A 138 -20.42 2.34 -2.76
N ALA A 139 -21.40 2.83 -2.03
CA ALA A 139 -21.38 2.81 -0.57
C ALA A 139 -21.85 1.45 -0.03
N SER A 140 -21.79 1.26 1.29
CA SER A 140 -22.22 0.06 2.00
C SER A 140 -23.58 -0.46 1.50
N GLY A 141 -23.68 -1.76 1.34
CA GLY A 141 -24.85 -2.40 0.75
C GLY A 141 -24.98 -2.25 -0.77
N GLY A 142 -23.94 -1.78 -1.47
CA GLY A 142 -23.91 -1.64 -2.93
C GLY A 142 -24.73 -0.45 -3.46
N VAL A 143 -24.93 0.59 -2.66
CA VAL A 143 -25.65 1.80 -3.03
C VAL A 143 -24.79 2.63 -4.00
N ASP A 144 -25.25 2.84 -5.24
CA ASP A 144 -24.56 3.66 -6.23
C ASP A 144 -24.58 5.13 -5.83
N THR A 145 -23.41 5.73 -5.67
CA THR A 145 -23.24 7.13 -5.24
C THR A 145 -23.36 8.14 -6.39
N GLY A 146 -23.50 7.68 -7.63
CA GLY A 146 -23.69 8.51 -8.82
C GLY A 146 -22.37 9.03 -9.43
N VAL A 147 -21.21 8.57 -8.96
CA VAL A 147 -19.89 8.87 -9.52
C VAL A 147 -19.08 7.59 -9.74
N LYS A 148 -17.98 7.69 -10.47
CA LYS A 148 -17.04 6.56 -10.64
C LYS A 148 -15.88 6.67 -9.67
N LEU A 149 -15.35 5.51 -9.28
CA LEU A 149 -14.07 5.37 -8.60
C LEU A 149 -13.05 4.72 -9.53
N THR A 150 -11.89 5.33 -9.65
CA THR A 150 -10.72 4.75 -10.29
C THR A 150 -9.61 4.60 -9.26
N VAL A 151 -9.22 3.36 -8.99
CA VAL A 151 -8.07 3.02 -8.16
C VAL A 151 -6.87 2.84 -9.09
N LEU A 152 -5.87 3.70 -8.93
CA LEU A 152 -4.61 3.70 -9.68
C LEU A 152 -3.55 2.97 -8.86
N SER A 153 -2.93 1.94 -9.42
CA SER A 153 -1.87 1.20 -8.73
C SER A 153 -0.56 1.94 -8.76
N GLY A 154 0.19 1.87 -7.67
CA GLY A 154 1.53 2.44 -7.48
C GLY A 154 2.66 1.43 -7.59
N GLY A 155 3.68 1.56 -6.77
CA GLY A 155 4.83 0.68 -6.72
C GLY A 155 5.51 0.54 -8.07
N SER A 156 5.76 -0.70 -8.49
CA SER A 156 6.39 -1.01 -9.79
C SER A 156 5.61 -0.49 -10.99
N ALA A 157 4.28 -0.33 -10.88
CA ALA A 157 3.44 0.22 -11.94
C ALA A 157 3.69 1.72 -12.21
N LYS A 158 4.28 2.43 -11.26
CA LYS A 158 4.63 3.87 -11.36
C LYS A 158 6.13 4.12 -11.15
N GLY A 159 6.97 3.10 -11.33
CA GLY A 159 8.42 3.21 -11.17
C GLY A 159 8.84 3.63 -9.75
N PHE A 160 8.06 3.21 -8.74
CA PHE A 160 8.26 3.55 -7.33
C PHE A 160 8.20 5.06 -7.01
N SER A 161 7.48 5.83 -7.84
CA SER A 161 7.18 7.23 -7.53
C SER A 161 6.20 7.29 -6.36
N SER A 162 6.41 8.23 -5.43
CA SER A 162 5.47 8.42 -4.32
C SER A 162 4.15 9.03 -4.79
N ASP A 163 3.07 8.74 -4.09
CA ASP A 163 1.73 9.23 -4.40
C ASP A 163 1.66 10.75 -4.32
N THR A 164 2.40 11.36 -3.39
CA THR A 164 2.59 12.81 -3.34
C THR A 164 3.10 13.34 -4.68
N THR A 165 4.15 12.73 -5.23
CA THR A 165 4.73 13.14 -6.53
C THR A 165 3.71 12.98 -7.66
N LEU A 166 2.97 11.87 -7.68
CA LEU A 166 1.96 11.57 -8.70
C LEU A 166 0.80 12.54 -8.65
N MET A 167 0.29 12.90 -7.45
CA MET A 167 -0.78 13.89 -7.28
C MET A 167 -0.37 15.29 -7.75
N TYR A 168 0.89 15.67 -7.59
CA TYR A 168 1.39 16.96 -8.08
C TYR A 168 1.67 16.95 -9.58
N ALA A 169 2.01 15.79 -10.15
CA ALA A 169 2.23 15.63 -11.59
C ALA A 169 0.92 15.54 -12.39
N ASP A 170 -0.10 14.89 -11.84
CA ASP A 170 -1.43 14.75 -12.45
C ASP A 170 -2.53 15.31 -11.54
N PRO A 171 -3.02 16.54 -11.78
CA PRO A 171 -4.06 17.15 -10.95
C PRO A 171 -5.45 16.49 -11.07
N THR A 172 -5.62 15.48 -11.93
CA THR A 172 -6.84 14.66 -11.99
C THR A 172 -6.88 13.59 -10.89
N ILE A 173 -5.75 13.28 -10.26
CA ILE A 173 -5.67 12.42 -9.07
C ILE A 173 -6.13 13.25 -7.88
N LEU A 174 -7.34 12.98 -7.40
CA LEU A 174 -7.94 13.75 -6.31
C LEU A 174 -7.36 13.38 -4.96
N LEU A 175 -7.11 12.09 -4.75
CA LEU A 175 -6.66 11.51 -3.49
C LEU A 175 -5.48 10.56 -3.74
N GLY A 176 -4.64 10.37 -2.73
CA GLY A 176 -3.55 9.39 -2.77
C GLY A 176 -3.24 8.87 -1.37
N PHE A 177 -2.57 7.73 -1.31
CA PHE A 177 -2.03 7.19 -0.08
C PHE A 177 -0.76 7.95 0.31
N VAL A 178 -0.80 8.61 1.44
CA VAL A 178 0.36 9.33 1.97
C VAL A 178 0.61 8.92 3.40
N TYR A 179 1.80 8.43 3.66
CA TYR A 179 2.26 8.14 5.01
C TYR A 179 2.49 9.47 5.75
N THR A 180 2.13 9.54 7.03
CA THR A 180 2.25 10.82 7.75
C THR A 180 3.69 11.32 7.90
N ASP A 181 4.68 10.43 7.91
CA ASP A 181 6.10 10.81 7.86
C ASP A 181 6.52 11.31 6.46
N GLU A 182 5.99 10.76 5.37
CA GLU A 182 6.14 11.31 4.02
C GLU A 182 5.54 12.71 3.92
N ALA A 183 4.33 12.92 4.48
CA ALA A 183 3.70 14.24 4.53
C ALA A 183 4.57 15.26 5.30
N ILE A 184 5.23 14.84 6.39
CA ILE A 184 6.21 15.67 7.11
C ILE A 184 7.39 16.03 6.20
N GLN A 185 8.02 15.03 5.56
CA GLN A 185 9.16 15.22 4.66
C GLN A 185 8.86 16.22 3.55
N ASN A 186 7.71 16.05 2.90
CA ASN A 186 7.32 16.84 1.74
C ASN A 186 6.67 18.19 2.09
N SER A 187 6.43 18.48 3.37
CA SER A 187 5.64 19.62 3.84
C SER A 187 6.11 20.99 3.36
N ALA A 188 7.39 21.15 3.04
CA ALA A 188 7.95 22.41 2.54
C ALA A 188 7.76 22.61 1.03
N LYS A 189 7.75 21.53 0.22
CA LYS A 189 7.78 21.60 -1.24
C LYS A 189 6.49 21.10 -1.90
N PHE A 190 5.98 19.99 -1.41
CA PHE A 190 4.81 19.30 -1.95
C PHE A 190 3.85 18.91 -0.82
N PRO A 191 3.26 19.91 -0.10
CA PRO A 191 2.43 19.64 1.06
C PRO A 191 1.17 18.84 0.69
N THR A 192 0.85 17.87 1.53
CA THR A 192 -0.41 17.10 1.48
C THR A 192 -1.12 17.18 2.81
N VAL A 193 -2.45 17.03 2.79
CA VAL A 193 -3.28 16.97 4.00
C VAL A 193 -4.09 15.69 3.95
N ALA A 194 -3.85 14.81 4.91
CA ALA A 194 -4.63 13.59 5.05
C ALA A 194 -5.99 13.89 5.70
N ILE A 195 -7.04 13.31 5.14
CA ILE A 195 -8.45 13.52 5.52
C ILE A 195 -9.07 12.29 6.20
N GLU A 196 -8.34 11.15 6.19
CA GLU A 196 -8.70 9.90 6.84
C GLU A 196 -7.43 9.09 7.07
N SER A 197 -7.31 8.38 8.20
CA SER A 197 -6.02 7.82 8.65
C SER A 197 -5.59 6.53 7.93
N GLY A 198 -6.47 5.88 7.18
CA GLY A 198 -6.17 4.59 6.57
C GLY A 198 -5.85 3.54 7.65
N TYR A 199 -4.57 3.26 7.83
CA TYR A 199 -4.07 2.31 8.82
C TYR A 199 -3.72 2.99 10.14
N ASN A 200 -4.39 2.57 11.22
CA ASN A 200 -4.07 3.05 12.56
C ASN A 200 -2.69 2.56 13.04
N LYS A 201 -2.29 1.34 12.67
CA LYS A 201 -0.96 0.81 12.91
C LYS A 201 -0.29 0.49 11.58
N ASN A 202 0.87 1.11 11.32
CA ASN A 202 1.63 0.82 10.11
C ASN A 202 1.99 -0.66 10.04
N PRO A 203 1.61 -1.39 8.97
CA PRO A 203 1.93 -2.80 8.78
C PRO A 203 3.41 -3.05 8.49
N GLN A 204 4.21 -2.01 8.26
CA GLN A 204 5.64 -2.12 7.97
C GLN A 204 6.40 -2.73 9.16
N MET A 205 7.28 -3.68 8.88
CA MET A 205 7.99 -4.46 9.88
C MET A 205 9.43 -4.76 9.46
N ILE A 206 10.21 -5.27 10.41
CA ILE A 206 11.49 -5.95 10.14
C ILE A 206 11.31 -7.41 10.49
N MET A 207 11.58 -8.30 9.51
CA MET A 207 11.50 -9.75 9.67
C MET A 207 12.88 -10.39 9.69
N TRP A 208 12.96 -11.60 10.26
CA TRP A 208 14.13 -12.46 10.30
C TRP A 208 13.77 -13.93 10.30
N ASP A 209 14.74 -14.80 10.00
CA ASP A 209 14.58 -16.25 10.11
C ASP A 209 14.64 -16.69 11.58
N PRO A 210 13.57 -17.22 12.17
CA PRO A 210 13.60 -17.71 13.54
C PRO A 210 14.48 -18.94 13.75
N ALA A 211 14.78 -19.70 12.71
CA ALA A 211 15.70 -20.83 12.80
C ALA A 211 17.15 -20.37 12.92
N THR A 212 17.51 -19.32 12.17
CA THR A 212 18.86 -18.71 12.24
C THR A 212 19.03 -17.90 13.52
N TYR A 213 17.99 -17.22 13.99
CA TYR A 213 18.03 -16.33 15.17
C TYR A 213 16.97 -16.70 16.22
N PRO A 214 17.07 -17.89 16.87
CA PRO A 214 16.02 -18.37 17.79
C PRO A 214 15.88 -17.54 19.07
N ASN A 215 16.88 -16.77 19.41
CA ASN A 215 16.88 -15.93 20.62
C ASN A 215 16.45 -14.48 20.36
N VAL A 216 16.31 -14.06 19.12
CA VAL A 216 15.84 -12.73 18.75
C VAL A 216 14.32 -12.64 18.96
N LYS A 217 13.88 -11.65 19.73
CA LYS A 217 12.47 -11.38 20.04
C LYS A 217 11.97 -10.08 19.44
N GLY A 218 12.88 -9.21 18.98
CA GLY A 218 12.53 -7.94 18.40
C GLY A 218 13.70 -7.24 17.69
N ILE A 219 13.42 -6.08 17.13
CA ILE A 219 14.38 -5.30 16.34
C ILE A 219 15.59 -4.89 17.18
N ALA A 220 15.41 -4.60 18.46
CA ALA A 220 16.51 -4.26 19.35
C ALA A 220 17.49 -5.43 19.56
N ASP A 221 16.99 -6.67 19.57
CA ASP A 221 17.85 -7.85 19.68
C ASP A 221 18.67 -8.07 18.40
N LEU A 222 18.10 -7.73 17.22
CA LEU A 222 18.85 -7.70 15.97
C LEU A 222 20.02 -6.71 16.05
N GLY A 223 19.79 -5.55 16.69
CA GLY A 223 20.81 -4.56 16.98
C GLY A 223 21.96 -5.12 17.83
N GLN A 224 21.61 -5.77 18.94
CA GLN A 224 22.58 -6.39 19.86
C GLN A 224 23.36 -7.53 19.18
N ALA A 225 22.68 -8.35 18.36
CA ALA A 225 23.29 -9.45 17.62
C ALA A 225 24.04 -8.98 16.37
N LYS A 226 24.04 -7.68 16.05
CA LYS A 226 24.67 -7.07 14.86
C LYS A 226 24.23 -7.73 13.55
N VAL A 227 22.96 -8.13 13.48
CA VAL A 227 22.37 -8.71 12.26
C VAL A 227 22.24 -7.61 11.22
N LYS A 228 22.68 -7.88 9.99
CA LYS A 228 22.44 -6.96 8.85
C LYS A 228 20.94 -6.82 8.59
N VAL A 229 20.45 -5.58 8.49
CA VAL A 229 19.05 -5.27 8.22
C VAL A 229 18.91 -4.58 6.87
N ARG A 230 18.24 -5.23 5.91
CA ARG A 230 17.93 -4.67 4.59
C ARG A 230 16.62 -3.92 4.61
N TYR A 231 16.61 -2.74 3.98
CA TYR A 231 15.43 -1.88 3.93
C TYR A 231 15.42 -1.03 2.66
N PHE A 232 14.30 -0.39 2.33
CA PHE A 232 14.23 0.63 1.28
C PHE A 232 15.03 1.86 1.72
N GLY A 233 16.10 2.17 0.98
CA GLY A 233 16.99 3.27 1.30
C GLY A 233 16.27 4.61 1.35
N GLY A 234 16.58 5.41 2.38
CA GLY A 234 15.93 6.69 2.63
C GLY A 234 14.72 6.63 3.57
N ALA A 235 14.32 5.43 4.02
CA ALA A 235 13.22 5.28 4.98
C ALA A 235 13.58 5.90 6.34
N ALA A 236 12.84 6.92 6.75
CA ALA A 236 13.13 7.74 7.94
C ALA A 236 13.13 6.95 9.25
N TYR A 237 12.30 5.90 9.37
CA TYR A 237 12.31 5.04 10.55
C TYR A 237 13.67 4.38 10.79
N MET A 238 14.42 4.06 9.71
CA MET A 238 15.73 3.44 9.85
C MET A 238 16.76 4.42 10.38
N ASP A 239 16.72 5.69 9.96
CA ASP A 239 17.56 6.73 10.52
C ASP A 239 17.18 7.05 11.98
N PHE A 240 15.88 6.99 12.30
CA PHE A 240 15.43 7.07 13.69
C PHE A 240 16.00 5.90 14.52
N PHE A 241 15.96 4.65 14.05
CA PHE A 241 16.52 3.51 14.77
C PHE A 241 18.05 3.63 14.95
N THR A 242 18.76 4.09 13.94
CA THR A 242 20.21 4.25 14.04
C THR A 242 20.62 5.43 14.92
N SER A 243 19.85 6.53 14.92
CA SER A 243 20.13 7.70 15.75
C SER A 243 19.79 7.47 17.24
N THR A 244 18.81 6.60 17.52
CA THR A 244 18.41 6.23 18.89
C THR A 244 19.15 5.02 19.43
N GLY A 245 20.03 4.39 18.64
CA GLY A 245 20.84 3.25 19.06
C GLY A 245 20.09 1.91 19.10
N VAL A 246 18.89 1.81 18.53
CA VAL A 246 18.18 0.53 18.33
C VAL A 246 18.94 -0.36 17.38
N LEU A 247 19.47 0.21 16.29
CA LEU A 247 20.38 -0.43 15.34
C LEU A 247 21.64 0.42 15.20
N SER A 248 22.74 -0.16 14.73
CA SER A 248 23.94 0.59 14.37
C SER A 248 23.99 0.90 12.87
N LYS A 249 24.64 2.01 12.49
CA LYS A 249 24.72 2.44 11.08
C LYS A 249 25.45 1.45 10.18
N ASP A 250 26.37 0.66 10.72
CA ASP A 250 27.14 -0.35 9.98
C ASP A 250 26.38 -1.64 9.69
N GLN A 251 25.23 -1.86 10.38
CA GLN A 251 24.40 -3.05 10.14
C GLN A 251 23.21 -2.83 9.21
N VAL A 252 22.90 -1.58 8.80
CA VAL A 252 21.76 -1.29 7.94
C VAL A 252 22.16 -1.16 6.48
N ASP A 253 21.33 -1.68 5.57
CA ASP A 253 21.58 -1.77 4.13
C ASP A 253 20.36 -1.33 3.33
N GLY A 254 20.42 -0.12 2.77
CA GLY A 254 19.35 0.50 1.98
C GLY A 254 19.19 -0.04 0.56
N SER A 255 19.69 -1.23 0.26
CA SER A 255 19.64 -1.80 -1.10
C SER A 255 18.36 -2.58 -1.42
N TYR A 256 17.50 -2.87 -0.46
CA TYR A 256 16.25 -3.59 -0.67
C TYR A 256 15.31 -2.83 -1.62
N LYS A 257 14.66 -3.56 -2.53
CA LYS A 257 13.75 -3.02 -3.56
C LYS A 257 12.45 -3.83 -3.70
N GLY A 258 12.04 -4.52 -2.64
CA GLY A 258 10.84 -5.38 -2.67
C GLY A 258 11.08 -6.80 -3.20
N ASP A 259 12.34 -7.18 -3.49
CA ASP A 259 12.70 -8.49 -4.04
C ASP A 259 13.26 -9.41 -2.95
N PRO A 260 12.77 -10.66 -2.80
CA PRO A 260 13.19 -11.59 -1.75
C PRO A 260 14.56 -12.24 -2.01
N SER A 261 15.16 -12.05 -3.18
CA SER A 261 16.31 -12.83 -3.66
C SER A 261 17.51 -12.74 -2.72
N GLN A 262 17.81 -11.58 -2.17
CA GLN A 262 18.96 -11.40 -1.29
C GLN A 262 18.78 -12.08 0.07
N PHE A 263 17.56 -12.03 0.65
CA PHE A 263 17.25 -12.74 1.89
C PHE A 263 17.33 -14.25 1.73
N VAL A 264 16.82 -14.74 0.60
CA VAL A 264 16.88 -16.17 0.24
C VAL A 264 18.32 -16.60 -0.04
N ALA A 265 19.10 -15.81 -0.80
CA ALA A 265 20.47 -16.14 -1.18
C ALA A 265 21.43 -16.18 0.02
N ASP A 266 21.23 -15.36 1.03
CA ASP A 266 22.01 -15.40 2.26
C ASP A 266 21.44 -16.34 3.34
N GLU A 267 20.45 -17.15 2.95
CA GLU A 267 19.84 -18.18 3.81
C GLU A 267 19.25 -17.62 5.11
N GLY A 268 18.71 -16.39 5.08
CA GLY A 268 18.13 -15.73 6.24
C GLY A 268 19.15 -15.24 7.26
N LYS A 269 20.42 -15.09 6.87
CA LYS A 269 21.47 -14.50 7.73
C LYS A 269 21.34 -12.99 7.91
N SER A 270 20.52 -12.33 7.10
CA SER A 270 20.09 -10.94 7.30
C SER A 270 18.65 -10.87 7.78
N ALA A 271 18.29 -9.74 8.39
CA ALA A 271 16.92 -9.32 8.56
C ALA A 271 16.50 -8.40 7.41
N GLN A 272 15.21 -8.23 7.18
CA GLN A 272 14.70 -7.47 6.04
C GLN A 272 13.40 -6.76 6.39
N GLN A 273 13.22 -5.57 5.83
CA GLN A 273 11.95 -4.87 5.81
C GLN A 273 10.89 -5.67 5.04
N GLY A 274 9.64 -5.53 5.43
CA GLY A 274 8.47 -6.02 4.74
C GLY A 274 7.21 -5.50 5.42
N PHE A 275 6.07 -6.09 5.09
CA PHE A 275 4.76 -5.80 5.65
C PHE A 275 4.21 -7.03 6.35
N GLY A 276 3.76 -6.90 7.59
CA GLY A 276 3.25 -8.04 8.38
C GLY A 276 2.04 -8.72 7.76
N SER A 277 1.30 -8.02 6.93
CA SER A 277 0.15 -8.47 6.15
C SER A 277 0.52 -9.20 4.84
N ALA A 278 1.78 -9.15 4.39
CA ALA A 278 2.17 -9.72 3.09
C ALA A 278 3.31 -10.75 3.21
N GLU A 279 4.54 -10.31 3.56
CA GLU A 279 5.75 -11.14 3.48
C GLU A 279 5.69 -12.43 4.28
N PRO A 280 5.12 -12.51 5.49
CA PRO A 280 5.12 -13.79 6.22
C PRO A 280 4.43 -14.91 5.44
N TYR A 281 3.31 -14.63 4.77
CA TYR A 281 2.66 -15.59 3.90
C TYR A 281 3.48 -15.88 2.64
N GLN A 282 3.99 -14.83 1.99
CA GLN A 282 4.77 -14.99 0.76
C GLN A 282 6.01 -15.87 0.98
N TYR A 283 6.76 -15.64 2.06
CA TYR A 283 7.95 -16.42 2.39
C TYR A 283 7.60 -17.85 2.77
N GLU A 284 6.53 -18.07 3.52
CA GLU A 284 6.14 -19.42 3.93
C GLU A 284 5.52 -20.24 2.79
N LYS A 285 4.76 -19.62 1.86
CA LYS A 285 3.90 -20.36 0.91
C LYS A 285 4.24 -20.14 -0.56
N ILE A 286 4.77 -18.98 -0.94
CA ILE A 286 4.92 -18.58 -2.36
C ILE A 286 6.36 -18.66 -2.83
N ILE A 287 7.33 -18.18 -2.05
CA ILE A 287 8.73 -18.08 -2.45
C ILE A 287 9.37 -19.46 -2.45
N LYS A 288 9.40 -20.11 -3.62
CA LYS A 288 9.77 -21.53 -3.81
C LYS A 288 11.13 -21.92 -3.24
N ASN A 289 12.09 -21.00 -3.21
CA ASN A 289 13.45 -21.27 -2.71
C ASN A 289 13.58 -20.99 -1.19
N TRP A 290 12.46 -20.65 -0.53
CA TRP A 290 12.44 -20.43 0.91
C TRP A 290 11.47 -21.38 1.61
N LEU A 291 10.17 -21.21 1.47
CA LEU A 291 9.08 -22.05 1.99
C LEU A 291 9.21 -22.35 3.49
N LYS A 292 9.59 -21.35 4.27
CA LYS A 292 9.72 -21.43 5.73
C LYS A 292 9.06 -20.20 6.37
N PRO A 293 8.60 -20.31 7.63
CA PRO A 293 8.10 -19.15 8.34
C PRO A 293 9.21 -18.13 8.59
N VAL A 294 8.85 -16.86 8.64
CA VAL A 294 9.64 -15.77 9.18
C VAL A 294 8.98 -15.23 10.45
N THR A 295 9.75 -14.59 11.29
CA THR A 295 9.27 -13.85 12.46
C THR A 295 9.59 -12.38 12.27
N PHE A 296 8.79 -11.49 12.89
CA PHE A 296 8.94 -10.06 12.68
C PHE A 296 8.49 -9.23 13.88
N GLN A 297 8.85 -7.94 13.86
CA GLN A 297 8.30 -6.91 14.74
C GLN A 297 7.92 -5.69 13.89
N TYR A 298 6.76 -5.10 14.17
CA TYR A 298 6.34 -3.85 13.53
C TYR A 298 7.24 -2.67 13.96
N ILE A 299 7.55 -1.79 13.01
CA ILE A 299 8.32 -0.56 13.28
C ILE A 299 7.58 0.36 14.25
N ASN A 300 6.24 0.35 14.19
CA ASN A 300 5.36 1.08 15.09
C ASN A 300 5.63 0.75 16.58
N ASP A 301 5.93 -0.52 16.89
CA ASP A 301 6.12 -1.00 18.24
C ASP A 301 7.50 -0.60 18.81
N VAL A 302 8.39 -0.09 17.94
CA VAL A 302 9.74 0.41 18.31
C VAL A 302 9.77 1.95 18.32
N GLY A 303 8.62 2.60 18.20
CA GLY A 303 8.45 4.02 18.46
C GLY A 303 8.32 4.94 17.22
N TRP A 304 8.41 4.41 16.01
CA TRP A 304 8.08 5.15 14.78
C TRP A 304 6.60 4.94 14.45
N LYS A 305 5.75 5.78 15.06
CA LYS A 305 4.30 5.61 15.04
C LYS A 305 3.62 6.45 13.95
N ASN A 306 4.08 6.35 12.70
CA ASN A 306 3.41 6.98 11.58
C ASN A 306 2.07 6.28 11.27
N TYR A 307 1.12 7.02 10.67
CA TYR A 307 -0.04 6.42 10.01
C TYR A 307 0.38 6.03 8.60
N ALA A 308 0.02 4.82 8.19
CA ALA A 308 0.27 4.32 6.85
C ALA A 308 -0.97 4.53 5.96
N GLU A 309 -0.75 4.68 4.66
CA GLU A 309 -1.81 4.70 3.64
C GLU A 309 -2.95 5.67 3.97
N SER A 310 -2.62 6.80 4.60
CA SER A 310 -3.64 7.81 4.90
C SER A 310 -4.19 8.39 3.60
N ILE A 311 -5.51 8.50 3.51
CA ILE A 311 -6.17 9.15 2.37
C ILE A 311 -5.90 10.64 2.42
N ALA A 312 -5.05 11.12 1.51
CA ALA A 312 -4.58 12.50 1.49
C ALA A 312 -4.89 13.19 0.16
N THR A 313 -4.86 14.51 0.20
CA THR A 313 -5.02 15.37 -0.96
C THR A 313 -4.09 16.58 -0.88
N ILE A 314 -3.96 17.33 -1.97
CA ILE A 314 -3.23 18.60 -1.94
C ILE A 314 -4.05 19.69 -1.20
N PRO A 315 -3.41 20.64 -0.49
CA PRO A 315 -4.13 21.59 0.39
C PRO A 315 -5.24 22.38 -0.30
N ALA A 316 -5.06 22.75 -1.56
CA ALA A 316 -6.06 23.50 -2.33
C ALA A 316 -7.39 22.73 -2.49
N ASN A 317 -7.36 21.41 -2.49
CA ASN A 317 -8.53 20.56 -2.64
C ASN A 317 -9.40 20.51 -1.37
N ILE A 318 -8.83 20.75 -0.19
CA ILE A 318 -9.55 20.75 1.09
C ILE A 318 -10.74 21.69 1.02
N THR A 319 -10.53 22.93 0.61
CA THR A 319 -11.61 23.93 0.47
C THR A 319 -12.44 23.65 -0.79
N LYS A 320 -11.78 23.38 -1.92
CA LYS A 320 -12.45 23.19 -3.23
C LYS A 320 -13.45 22.05 -3.21
N TYR A 321 -13.12 20.94 -2.57
CA TYR A 321 -13.94 19.72 -2.55
C TYR A 321 -14.51 19.42 -1.15
N SER A 322 -14.59 20.41 -0.25
CA SER A 322 -15.08 20.22 1.13
C SER A 322 -16.44 19.53 1.19
N ALA A 323 -17.41 19.94 0.34
CA ALA A 323 -18.72 19.31 0.27
C ALA A 323 -18.64 17.82 -0.16
N CYS A 324 -17.76 17.51 -1.11
CA CYS A 324 -17.50 16.14 -1.55
C CYS A 324 -16.90 15.31 -0.39
N PHE A 325 -15.85 15.81 0.25
CA PHE A 325 -15.14 15.06 1.30
C PHE A 325 -16.03 14.80 2.53
N LYS A 326 -16.94 15.73 2.88
CA LYS A 326 -17.92 15.51 3.96
C LYS A 326 -18.87 14.34 3.72
N LYS A 327 -19.05 13.93 2.46
CA LYS A 327 -19.85 12.77 2.08
C LYS A 327 -19.02 11.55 1.74
N LEU A 328 -17.87 11.74 1.10
CA LEU A 328 -17.00 10.65 0.68
C LEU A 328 -16.28 9.98 1.87
N VAL A 329 -15.76 10.76 2.82
CA VAL A 329 -14.98 10.19 3.94
C VAL A 329 -15.83 9.25 4.81
N PRO A 330 -17.07 9.54 5.18
CA PRO A 330 -17.94 8.57 5.86
C PRO A 330 -18.19 7.29 5.05
N ILE A 331 -18.23 7.38 3.70
CA ILE A 331 -18.33 6.20 2.83
C ILE A 331 -17.04 5.37 2.91
N ILE A 332 -15.87 6.00 2.93
CA ILE A 332 -14.58 5.31 3.10
C ILE A 332 -14.51 4.64 4.47
N GLN A 333 -14.86 5.34 5.55
CA GLN A 333 -14.90 4.76 6.91
C GLN A 333 -15.80 3.52 6.96
N GLN A 334 -17.01 3.59 6.36
CA GLN A 334 -17.92 2.45 6.34
C GLN A 334 -17.40 1.32 5.46
N SER A 335 -16.76 1.63 4.33
CA SER A 335 -16.12 0.66 3.45
C SER A 335 -15.00 -0.10 4.16
N THR A 336 -14.23 0.57 4.99
CA THR A 336 -13.19 -0.04 5.83
C THR A 336 -13.78 -1.06 6.80
N ILE A 337 -14.92 -0.73 7.44
CA ILE A 337 -15.67 -1.67 8.29
C ILE A 337 -16.17 -2.86 7.49
N ASP A 338 -16.76 -2.61 6.32
CA ASP A 338 -17.34 -3.65 5.47
C ASP A 338 -16.26 -4.61 4.99
N TYR A 339 -15.11 -4.09 4.57
CA TYR A 339 -13.94 -4.89 4.17
C TYR A 339 -13.41 -5.72 5.33
N THR A 340 -13.21 -5.13 6.50
CA THR A 340 -12.71 -5.85 7.69
C THR A 340 -13.63 -6.99 8.10
N LYS A 341 -14.94 -6.83 7.93
CA LYS A 341 -15.95 -7.86 8.26
C LYS A 341 -16.15 -8.89 7.16
N SER A 342 -16.02 -8.51 5.89
CA SER A 342 -16.36 -9.36 4.74
C SER A 342 -15.47 -9.04 3.52
N PRO A 343 -14.19 -9.42 3.52
CA PRO A 343 -13.22 -9.02 2.50
C PRO A 343 -13.41 -9.73 1.15
N ALA A 344 -14.17 -10.83 1.08
CA ALA A 344 -14.19 -11.73 -0.07
C ALA A 344 -14.55 -11.03 -1.41
N ALA A 345 -15.51 -10.10 -1.39
CA ALA A 345 -15.93 -9.39 -2.60
C ALA A 345 -14.84 -8.44 -3.12
N ALA A 346 -14.22 -7.68 -2.23
CA ALA A 346 -13.10 -6.79 -2.56
C ALA A 346 -11.86 -7.59 -3.00
N ASN A 347 -11.52 -8.67 -2.29
CA ASN A 347 -10.43 -9.56 -2.67
C ASN A 347 -10.61 -10.15 -4.07
N ALA A 348 -11.85 -10.47 -4.47
CA ALA A 348 -12.13 -10.93 -5.83
C ALA A 348 -11.83 -9.84 -6.90
N VAL A 349 -12.07 -8.55 -6.59
CA VAL A 349 -11.70 -7.43 -7.49
C VAL A 349 -10.18 -7.28 -7.55
N ILE A 350 -9.49 -7.36 -6.41
CA ILE A 350 -8.03 -7.31 -6.31
C ILE A 350 -7.39 -8.41 -7.17
N LEU A 351 -7.84 -9.65 -7.00
CA LEU A 351 -7.34 -10.80 -7.78
C LEU A 351 -7.62 -10.66 -9.27
N ALA A 352 -8.80 -10.13 -9.65
CA ALA A 352 -9.13 -9.82 -11.03
C ALA A 352 -8.22 -8.72 -11.60
N ALA A 353 -7.87 -7.71 -10.82
CA ALA A 353 -6.93 -6.66 -11.20
C ALA A 353 -5.52 -7.23 -11.43
N VAL A 354 -5.00 -8.02 -10.47
CA VAL A 354 -3.70 -8.69 -10.61
C VAL A 354 -3.66 -9.58 -11.84
N ALA A 355 -4.69 -10.41 -12.07
CA ALA A 355 -4.81 -11.25 -13.26
C ALA A 355 -4.89 -10.43 -14.56
N GLY A 356 -5.63 -9.32 -14.56
CA GLY A 356 -5.77 -8.41 -15.70
C GLY A 356 -4.50 -7.65 -16.03
N PHE A 357 -3.67 -7.34 -15.03
CA PHE A 357 -2.37 -6.71 -15.25
C PHE A 357 -1.31 -7.72 -15.72
N GLY A 358 -1.53 -9.01 -15.50
CA GLY A 358 -0.60 -10.07 -15.86
C GLY A 358 0.76 -9.91 -15.17
N ASN A 359 1.84 -10.25 -15.87
CA ASN A 359 3.22 -10.16 -15.32
C ASN A 359 3.86 -8.77 -15.50
N ASN A 360 3.12 -7.76 -15.95
CA ASN A 360 3.70 -6.48 -16.36
C ASN A 360 4.39 -5.74 -15.21
N PHE A 361 3.94 -5.96 -13.97
CA PHE A 361 4.45 -5.24 -12.81
C PHE A 361 5.21 -6.13 -11.81
N GLY A 362 5.48 -7.38 -12.18
CA GLY A 362 6.29 -8.31 -11.37
C GLY A 362 5.63 -8.71 -10.04
N TRP A 363 4.30 -8.59 -9.93
CA TRP A 363 3.55 -8.88 -8.71
C TRP A 363 2.81 -10.22 -8.80
N THR A 364 3.00 -11.06 -7.80
CA THR A 364 2.28 -12.33 -7.64
C THR A 364 1.42 -12.26 -6.39
N TYR A 365 0.12 -12.41 -6.55
CA TYR A 365 -0.85 -12.34 -5.47
C TYR A 365 -1.96 -13.37 -5.70
N ASP A 366 -2.21 -14.22 -4.73
CA ASP A 366 -3.20 -15.28 -4.80
C ASP A 366 -4.27 -15.15 -3.71
N GLN A 367 -5.28 -16.01 -3.74
CA GLN A 367 -6.36 -16.00 -2.74
C GLN A 367 -5.82 -16.19 -1.32
N GLY A 368 -4.79 -17.04 -1.15
CA GLY A 368 -4.22 -17.28 0.17
C GLY A 368 -3.49 -16.07 0.73
N ALA A 369 -2.81 -15.29 -0.13
CA ALA A 369 -2.20 -14.02 0.26
C ALA A 369 -3.27 -13.00 0.67
N ALA A 370 -4.35 -12.88 -0.10
CA ALA A 370 -5.46 -11.99 0.21
C ALA A 370 -6.16 -12.36 1.54
N ASP A 371 -6.39 -13.64 1.77
CA ASP A 371 -7.03 -14.14 3.00
C ASP A 371 -6.12 -13.94 4.21
N TYR A 372 -4.81 -14.21 4.07
CA TYR A 372 -3.82 -13.98 5.11
C TYR A 372 -3.75 -12.50 5.49
N ALA A 373 -3.67 -11.61 4.49
CA ALA A 373 -3.60 -10.17 4.71
C ALA A 373 -4.84 -9.66 5.45
N ALA A 374 -6.05 -9.98 4.97
CA ALA A 374 -7.30 -9.59 5.61
C ALA A 374 -7.39 -10.08 7.07
N ALA A 375 -6.99 -11.34 7.32
CA ALA A 375 -6.95 -11.90 8.67
C ALA A 375 -5.93 -11.20 9.57
N THR A 376 -4.75 -10.85 9.04
CA THR A 376 -3.70 -10.15 9.78
C THR A 376 -4.08 -8.71 10.10
N ILE A 377 -4.70 -8.00 9.15
CA ILE A 377 -5.23 -6.65 9.35
C ILE A 377 -6.17 -6.60 10.56
N ALA A 378 -7.08 -7.55 10.65
CA ALA A 378 -8.03 -7.65 11.76
C ALA A 378 -7.37 -8.11 13.06
N LYS A 379 -6.57 -9.18 13.01
CA LYS A 379 -5.92 -9.80 14.18
C LYS A 379 -4.95 -8.86 14.88
N ASP A 380 -4.09 -8.20 14.10
CA ASP A 380 -3.01 -7.35 14.64
C ASP A 380 -3.47 -5.89 14.82
N LYS A 381 -4.77 -5.62 14.56
CA LYS A 381 -5.40 -4.31 14.67
C LYS A 381 -4.65 -3.25 13.88
N LEU A 382 -4.26 -3.61 12.67
CA LEU A 382 -3.61 -2.68 11.76
C LEU A 382 -4.60 -1.58 11.37
N VAL A 383 -5.84 -1.95 11.13
CA VAL A 383 -7.02 -1.07 11.11
C VAL A 383 -7.74 -1.21 12.44
N ASP A 384 -7.88 -0.13 13.17
CA ASP A 384 -8.57 -0.06 14.48
C ASP A 384 -9.15 1.35 14.66
N ASN A 385 -10.03 1.49 15.63
CA ASN A 385 -10.52 2.79 16.01
C ASN A 385 -9.38 3.69 16.51
N GLY A 386 -9.43 4.93 16.12
CA GLY A 386 -8.59 5.98 16.68
C GLY A 386 -9.05 6.38 18.10
N PRO A 387 -8.58 7.53 18.60
CA PRO A 387 -9.06 8.10 19.85
C PRO A 387 -10.59 8.22 19.84
N ASP A 388 -11.20 8.09 21.00
CA ASP A 388 -12.65 8.20 21.19
C ASP A 388 -13.49 7.10 20.49
N GLY A 389 -12.87 6.03 20.03
CA GLY A 389 -13.57 4.93 19.37
C GLY A 389 -14.01 5.22 17.93
N VAL A 390 -13.43 6.22 17.29
CA VAL A 390 -13.78 6.67 15.94
C VAL A 390 -12.79 6.14 14.91
N LEU A 391 -13.28 5.42 13.90
CA LEU A 391 -12.46 4.91 12.82
C LEU A 391 -11.94 6.04 11.92
N GLY A 392 -10.71 5.93 11.44
CA GLY A 392 -10.10 6.88 10.51
C GLY A 392 -9.68 8.21 11.11
N LYS A 393 -9.92 8.43 12.42
CA LYS A 393 -9.59 9.66 13.13
C LYS A 393 -8.12 9.70 13.54
N PHE A 394 -7.44 10.79 13.21
CA PHE A 394 -6.06 11.03 13.65
C PHE A 394 -5.98 11.41 15.13
N ASP A 395 -5.05 10.80 15.85
CA ASP A 395 -4.57 11.29 17.14
C ASP A 395 -3.56 12.41 16.90
N ILE A 396 -3.98 13.63 17.19
CA ILE A 396 -3.16 14.83 16.97
C ILE A 396 -1.92 14.86 17.86
N ALA A 397 -1.97 14.28 19.06
CA ALA A 397 -0.81 14.15 19.92
C ALA A 397 0.24 13.20 19.34
N ARG A 398 -0.19 12.06 18.79
CA ARG A 398 0.66 11.11 18.07
C ARG A 398 1.30 11.75 16.82
N VAL A 399 0.55 12.49 16.02
CA VAL A 399 1.10 13.19 14.85
C VAL A 399 2.13 14.24 15.26
N THR A 400 1.87 14.98 16.36
CA THR A 400 2.81 15.97 16.90
C THR A 400 4.11 15.32 17.41
N ASP A 401 4.01 14.17 18.10
CA ASP A 401 5.16 13.38 18.55
C ASP A 401 5.99 12.89 17.33
N LEU A 402 5.32 12.39 16.28
CA LEU A 402 6.00 11.98 15.05
C LEU A 402 6.74 13.17 14.38
N ILE A 403 6.11 14.34 14.28
CA ILE A 403 6.75 15.55 13.74
C ILE A 403 8.04 15.86 14.53
N THR A 404 7.97 15.80 15.85
CA THR A 404 9.12 16.06 16.73
C THR A 404 10.28 15.08 16.47
N LYS A 405 9.98 13.80 16.22
CA LYS A 405 10.96 12.76 15.90
C LYS A 405 11.49 12.85 14.48
N ALA A 406 10.64 13.23 13.52
CA ALA A 406 10.95 13.23 12.10
C ALA A 406 11.78 14.45 11.65
N ILE A 407 11.56 15.63 12.25
CA ILE A 407 12.29 16.86 11.88
C ILE A 407 13.82 16.66 11.90
N PRO A 408 14.46 16.17 12.98
CA PRO A 408 15.90 15.98 12.98
C PRO A 408 16.36 14.94 11.95
N VAL A 409 15.58 13.88 11.70
CA VAL A 409 15.88 12.85 10.71
C VAL A 409 15.93 13.48 9.31
N TYR A 410 14.86 14.13 8.89
CA TYR A 410 14.80 14.74 7.55
C TYR A 410 15.75 15.92 7.36
N THR A 411 16.05 16.67 8.44
CA THR A 411 17.08 17.71 8.40
C THR A 411 18.46 17.11 8.14
N ALA A 412 18.77 15.96 8.74
CA ALA A 412 20.04 15.25 8.50
C ALA A 412 20.11 14.61 7.09
N GLN A 413 18.97 14.38 6.45
CA GLN A 413 18.85 13.90 5.05
C GLN A 413 18.84 15.05 4.02
N ASP A 414 19.18 16.30 4.40
CA ASP A 414 19.10 17.48 3.54
C ASP A 414 17.70 17.77 2.94
N SER A 415 16.65 17.27 3.62
CA SER A 415 15.25 17.47 3.24
C SER A 415 14.44 18.05 4.41
N PRO A 416 14.81 19.26 4.91
CA PRO A 416 14.16 19.83 6.09
C PRO A 416 12.67 20.07 5.83
N PRO A 417 11.79 19.64 6.74
CA PRO A 417 10.36 19.94 6.69
C PRO A 417 10.08 21.44 6.80
N LYS A 418 8.82 21.83 6.50
CA LYS A 418 8.34 23.19 6.68
C LYS A 418 8.69 23.72 8.08
N ALA A 419 9.25 24.91 8.17
CA ALA A 419 9.54 25.56 9.44
C ALA A 419 8.26 25.79 10.25
N GLY A 420 8.27 25.39 11.53
CA GLY A 420 7.11 25.53 12.40
C GLY A 420 5.95 24.61 12.04
N LEU A 421 6.21 23.49 11.37
CA LEU A 421 5.21 22.48 10.98
C LEU A 421 4.36 22.06 12.17
N LYS A 422 3.03 22.04 11.97
CA LYS A 422 2.04 21.57 12.95
C LYS A 422 1.28 20.36 12.41
N ALA A 423 0.69 19.57 13.28
CA ALA A 423 -0.16 18.44 12.86
C ALA A 423 -1.29 18.88 11.92
N SER A 424 -1.90 20.05 12.15
CA SER A 424 -2.93 20.63 11.29
C SER A 424 -2.47 21.01 9.87
N ASP A 425 -1.17 21.04 9.61
CA ASP A 425 -0.64 21.31 8.27
C ASP A 425 -0.66 20.04 7.39
N ILE A 426 -0.72 18.84 8.00
CA ILE A 426 -0.59 17.55 7.31
C ILE A 426 -1.76 16.59 7.53
N VAL A 427 -2.61 16.80 8.55
CA VAL A 427 -3.80 15.97 8.80
C VAL A 427 -4.98 16.84 9.21
N THR A 428 -6.21 16.38 8.93
CA THR A 428 -7.44 16.97 9.44
C THR A 428 -8.47 15.90 9.79
N ASN A 429 -9.24 16.14 10.86
CA ASN A 429 -10.39 15.32 11.24
C ASN A 429 -11.73 15.98 10.83
N GLU A 430 -11.71 17.05 10.00
CA GLU A 430 -12.90 17.81 9.62
C GLU A 430 -13.99 16.97 8.95
N PHE A 431 -13.58 15.94 8.22
CA PHE A 431 -14.45 15.14 7.35
C PHE A 431 -14.86 13.80 7.97
N ILE A 432 -14.29 13.45 9.11
CA ILE A 432 -14.55 12.19 9.83
C ILE A 432 -15.95 12.24 10.45
N ASP A 433 -16.75 11.20 10.19
CA ASP A 433 -18.00 10.99 10.91
C ASP A 433 -17.70 10.34 12.28
N PRO A 434 -17.94 11.06 13.39
CA PRO A 434 -17.61 10.57 14.73
C PRO A 434 -18.51 9.41 15.21
N SER A 435 -19.55 9.08 14.48
CA SER A 435 -20.45 7.97 14.81
C SER A 435 -20.01 6.63 14.19
N ILE A 436 -18.97 6.64 13.32
CA ILE A 436 -18.49 5.45 12.64
C ILE A 436 -17.27 4.87 13.36
N GLY A 437 -17.38 3.62 13.81
CA GLY A 437 -16.34 2.86 14.48
C GLY A 437 -16.52 1.35 14.29
N LEU A 438 -15.41 0.59 14.50
CA LEU A 438 -15.36 -0.87 14.44
C LEU A 438 -16.11 -1.53 15.62
#